data_890b688993daaf83c0045ce652cbaca8
#
_entry.id   890b688993daaf83c0045ce652cbaca8
#
_cell.length_a   1.000
_cell.length_b   1.000
_cell.length_c   1.000
_cell.angle_alpha   90.00
_cell.angle_beta   90.00
_cell.angle_gamma   90.00
#
_symmetry.space_group_name_H-M   'P 1'
#
loop_
_entity.id
_entity.type
_entity.pdbx_description
1 polymer ?
#
loop_
_entity_poly.entity_id
_entity_poly.type
_entity_poly.pdbx_seq_one_letter_code
_entity_poly.pdbx_strand_id
1 'polypeptide(L)'
;MLKLVDSGARSHLPFSPAFIAGDLMFVSGQASVDSASGAIITDTFEGEMRRSIENLRAILVAGGLSLDHVVNVKSYVADEADLALYNQIYPEYFSEPRPSRSTIVGVLGTKLKFELDCVAYAKATRQEAERIG
;
A
#
# COMPACT_ATOMS: atom_id res chain seq x y z
N MET A 1 -5.55 17.14 -14.37
CA MET A 1 -4.54 16.46 -15.18
C MET A 1 -4.46 15.01 -14.75
N LEU A 2 -4.24 14.12 -15.71
CA LEU A 2 -4.12 12.68 -15.45
C LEU A 2 -2.71 12.22 -15.81
N LYS A 3 -2.04 11.52 -14.91
CA LYS A 3 -0.68 11.02 -15.13
C LYS A 3 -0.58 9.54 -14.79
N LEU A 4 0.03 8.78 -15.68
CA LEU A 4 0.36 7.38 -15.42
C LEU A 4 1.69 7.30 -14.65
N VAL A 5 1.70 6.57 -13.55
CA VAL A 5 2.93 6.18 -12.86
C VAL A 5 3.22 4.74 -13.28
N ASP A 6 4.27 4.56 -14.08
CA ASP A 6 4.62 3.27 -14.70
C ASP A 6 6.01 2.81 -14.26
N SER A 7 6.31 2.94 -12.98
CA SER A 7 7.57 2.49 -12.39
C SER A 7 7.34 2.04 -10.95
N GLY A 8 8.39 1.49 -10.34
CA GLY A 8 8.29 0.85 -9.05
C GLY A 8 8.10 -0.65 -9.22
N ALA A 9 7.31 -1.26 -8.35
CA ALA A 9 7.05 -2.70 -8.41
C ALA A 9 6.26 -3.06 -9.68
N ARG A 10 6.69 -4.11 -10.35
CA ARG A 10 6.13 -4.55 -11.63
C ARG A 10 5.16 -5.71 -11.45
N SER A 11 4.18 -5.80 -12.38
CA SER A 11 3.30 -6.95 -12.50
C SER A 11 3.10 -7.27 -13.99
N HIS A 12 2.88 -8.55 -14.30
CA HIS A 12 2.51 -8.98 -15.65
C HIS A 12 0.98 -8.99 -15.85
N LEU A 13 0.23 -8.69 -14.79
CA LEU A 13 -1.23 -8.64 -14.85
C LEU A 13 -1.70 -7.33 -15.51
N PRO A 14 -2.93 -7.30 -16.06
CA PRO A 14 -3.40 -6.16 -16.85
C PRO A 14 -3.86 -4.99 -15.98
N PHE A 15 -2.95 -4.32 -15.30
CA PHE A 15 -3.22 -3.09 -14.57
C PHE A 15 -1.98 -2.21 -14.47
N SER A 16 -2.19 -0.93 -14.26
CA SER A 16 -1.10 0.04 -14.04
C SER A 16 -0.71 0.09 -12.58
N PRO A 17 0.54 0.40 -12.25
CA PRO A 17 0.97 0.57 -10.86
C PRO A 17 0.20 1.66 -10.13
N ALA A 18 0.01 2.81 -10.77
CA ALA A 18 -0.74 3.91 -10.18
C ALA A 18 -1.14 4.95 -11.22
N PHE A 19 -2.15 5.74 -10.88
CA PHE A 19 -2.54 6.94 -11.62
C PHE A 19 -2.61 8.12 -10.68
N ILE A 20 -2.17 9.28 -11.16
CA ILE A 20 -2.40 10.56 -10.50
C ILE A 20 -3.52 11.27 -11.24
N ALA A 21 -4.59 11.56 -10.54
CA ALA A 21 -5.75 12.29 -11.07
C ALA A 21 -5.91 13.57 -10.23
N GLY A 22 -5.58 14.73 -10.82
CA GLY A 22 -5.54 15.98 -10.08
C GLY A 22 -4.52 15.91 -8.95
N ASP A 23 -4.99 16.02 -7.72
CA ASP A 23 -4.14 16.00 -6.51
C ASP A 23 -4.13 14.63 -5.81
N LEU A 24 -4.80 13.63 -6.38
CA LEU A 24 -4.89 12.30 -5.79
C LEU A 24 -4.10 11.27 -6.58
N MET A 25 -3.38 10.42 -5.87
CA MET A 25 -2.69 9.28 -6.46
C MET A 25 -3.36 8.00 -5.99
N PHE A 26 -3.77 7.18 -6.96
CA PHE A 26 -4.41 5.89 -6.73
C PHE A 26 -3.39 4.79 -7.02
N VAL A 27 -3.02 4.04 -5.99
CA VAL A 27 -2.00 2.99 -6.11
C VAL A 27 -2.68 1.64 -6.11
N SER A 28 -2.37 0.82 -7.12
CA SER A 28 -2.88 -0.55 -7.24
C SER A 28 -2.43 -1.43 -6.09
N GLY A 29 -3.18 -2.51 -5.84
CA GLY A 29 -2.85 -3.49 -4.81
C GLY A 29 -1.42 -3.99 -4.93
N GLN A 30 -0.69 -3.97 -3.83
CA GLN A 30 0.68 -4.45 -3.74
C GLN A 30 0.76 -5.62 -2.79
N ALA A 31 1.48 -6.64 -3.20
CA ALA A 31 1.64 -7.88 -2.46
C ALA A 31 3.13 -8.24 -2.33
N SER A 32 3.41 -9.39 -1.73
CA SER A 32 4.76 -9.90 -1.58
C SER A 32 5.27 -10.47 -2.90
N VAL A 33 5.79 -9.59 -3.74
CA VAL A 33 6.36 -9.95 -5.03
C VAL A 33 7.76 -9.35 -5.18
N ASP A 34 8.57 -10.00 -6.01
CA ASP A 34 9.84 -9.42 -6.46
C ASP A 34 9.54 -8.22 -7.35
N SER A 35 10.12 -7.07 -7.02
CA SER A 35 9.80 -5.80 -7.69
C SER A 35 10.24 -5.78 -9.16
N ALA A 36 11.23 -6.59 -9.55
CA ALA A 36 11.72 -6.62 -10.91
C ALA A 36 10.96 -7.64 -11.78
N SER A 37 10.72 -8.86 -11.25
CA SER A 37 10.11 -9.94 -12.02
C SER A 37 8.60 -10.05 -11.83
N GLY A 38 8.06 -9.54 -10.73
CA GLY A 38 6.65 -9.72 -10.35
C GLY A 38 6.34 -11.10 -9.77
N ALA A 39 7.34 -11.95 -9.58
CA ALA A 39 7.16 -13.28 -9.00
C ALA A 39 6.77 -13.18 -7.53
N ILE A 40 5.81 -14.02 -7.10
CA ILE A 40 5.40 -14.08 -5.71
C ILE A 40 6.55 -14.60 -4.85
N ILE A 41 6.85 -13.91 -3.76
CA ILE A 41 7.80 -14.34 -2.74
C ILE A 41 6.99 -14.79 -1.52
N THR A 42 6.91 -16.10 -1.32
CA THR A 42 6.25 -16.68 -0.15
C THR A 42 7.15 -16.53 1.08
N ASP A 43 6.60 -15.97 2.14
CA ASP A 43 7.34 -15.68 3.36
C ASP A 43 6.40 -15.80 4.57
N THR A 44 6.91 -15.50 5.76
CA THR A 44 6.07 -15.30 6.93
C THR A 44 5.11 -14.14 6.68
N PHE A 45 4.05 -14.04 7.48
CA PHE A 45 3.12 -12.90 7.37
C PHE A 45 3.89 -11.57 7.50
N GLU A 46 4.76 -11.46 8.49
CA GLU A 46 5.57 -10.24 8.69
C GLU A 46 6.40 -9.91 7.46
N GLY A 47 7.10 -10.90 6.90
CA GLY A 47 7.93 -10.70 5.70
C GLY A 47 7.11 -10.28 4.51
N GLU A 48 5.94 -10.89 4.30
CA GLU A 48 5.05 -10.52 3.19
C GLU A 48 4.44 -9.12 3.40
N MET A 49 4.02 -8.79 4.59
CA MET A 49 3.49 -7.46 4.89
C MET A 49 4.55 -6.37 4.64
N ARG A 50 5.76 -6.56 5.15
CA ARG A 50 6.83 -5.58 4.97
C ARG A 50 7.21 -5.41 3.51
N ARG A 51 7.30 -6.50 2.75
CA ARG A 51 7.61 -6.45 1.31
C ARG A 51 6.51 -5.75 0.53
N SER A 52 5.25 -6.03 0.86
CA SER A 52 4.10 -5.37 0.22
C SER A 52 4.13 -3.86 0.43
N ILE A 53 4.42 -3.42 1.65
CA ILE A 53 4.49 -1.98 1.97
C ILE A 53 5.68 -1.33 1.29
N GLU A 54 6.83 -2.01 1.21
CA GLU A 54 7.99 -1.46 0.50
C GLU A 54 7.72 -1.36 -1.01
N ASN A 55 6.99 -2.30 -1.59
CA ASN A 55 6.55 -2.20 -2.99
C ASN A 55 5.61 -1.01 -3.19
N LEU A 56 4.68 -0.79 -2.27
CA LEU A 56 3.79 0.38 -2.28
C LEU A 56 4.60 1.68 -2.19
N ARG A 57 5.55 1.73 -1.25
CA ARG A 57 6.43 2.90 -1.07
C ARG A 57 7.17 3.24 -2.36
N ALA A 58 7.72 2.23 -3.04
CA ALA A 58 8.48 2.44 -4.28
C ALA A 58 7.61 3.11 -5.36
N ILE A 59 6.34 2.74 -5.46
CA ILE A 59 5.42 3.36 -6.42
C ILE A 59 5.09 4.80 -6.01
N LEU A 60 4.87 5.05 -4.71
CA LEU A 60 4.65 6.41 -4.20
C LEU A 60 5.84 7.30 -4.50
N VAL A 61 7.06 6.82 -4.25
CA VAL A 61 8.30 7.57 -4.53
C VAL A 61 8.43 7.86 -6.03
N ALA A 62 8.10 6.90 -6.89
CA ALA A 62 8.10 7.11 -8.35
C ALA A 62 7.13 8.22 -8.76
N GLY A 63 6.05 8.41 -8.02
CA GLY A 63 5.11 9.52 -8.22
C GLY A 63 5.48 10.80 -7.47
N GLY A 64 6.62 10.83 -6.81
CA GLY A 64 7.09 12.01 -6.06
C GLY A 64 6.52 12.12 -4.65
N LEU A 65 5.93 11.05 -4.12
CA LEU A 65 5.27 11.06 -2.81
C LEU A 65 5.95 10.10 -1.83
N SER A 66 5.48 10.12 -0.60
CA SER A 66 5.94 9.24 0.48
C SER A 66 4.75 8.59 1.18
N LEU A 67 5.02 7.67 2.11
CA LEU A 67 3.97 7.08 2.95
C LEU A 67 3.20 8.13 3.76
N ASP A 68 3.82 9.27 4.08
CA ASP A 68 3.15 10.34 4.81
C ASP A 68 2.08 11.07 3.99
N HIS A 69 2.10 10.93 2.67
CA HIS A 69 1.06 11.47 1.78
C HIS A 69 -0.16 10.57 1.68
N VAL A 70 -0.07 9.33 2.15
CA VAL A 70 -1.18 8.37 2.08
C VAL A 70 -2.31 8.83 3.01
N VAL A 71 -3.52 8.91 2.50
CA VAL A 71 -4.70 9.35 3.26
C VAL A 71 -5.71 8.23 3.49
N ASN A 72 -5.66 7.18 2.66
CA ASN A 72 -6.53 6.01 2.82
C ASN A 72 -5.77 4.75 2.46
N VAL A 73 -5.92 3.71 3.27
CA VAL A 73 -5.35 2.39 3.06
C VAL A 73 -6.46 1.35 3.10
N LYS A 74 -6.43 0.42 2.15
CA LYS A 74 -7.23 -0.80 2.21
C LYS A 74 -6.27 -1.97 2.29
N SER A 75 -6.37 -2.73 3.37
CA SER A 75 -5.50 -3.88 3.63
C SER A 75 -6.30 -5.17 3.53
N TYR A 76 -5.63 -6.21 3.04
CA TYR A 76 -6.20 -7.55 2.88
C TYR A 76 -5.30 -8.52 3.65
N VAL A 77 -5.88 -9.23 4.61
CA VAL A 77 -5.19 -10.19 5.46
C VAL A 77 -5.83 -11.56 5.22
N ALA A 78 -5.04 -12.54 4.83
CA ALA A 78 -5.58 -13.85 4.46
C ALA A 78 -6.20 -14.58 5.66
N ASP A 79 -5.56 -14.53 6.83
CA ASP A 79 -5.96 -15.25 8.03
C ASP A 79 -6.16 -14.27 9.19
N GLU A 80 -7.32 -14.33 9.84
CA GLU A 80 -7.61 -13.47 10.99
C GLU A 80 -6.63 -13.65 12.15
N ALA A 81 -5.96 -14.81 12.23
CA ALA A 81 -4.93 -15.06 13.24
C ALA A 81 -3.75 -14.08 13.13
N ASP A 82 -3.56 -13.47 11.97
CA ASP A 82 -2.48 -12.51 11.72
C ASP A 82 -2.85 -11.05 12.04
N LEU A 83 -4.11 -10.78 12.41
CA LEU A 83 -4.57 -9.40 12.65
C LEU A 83 -3.81 -8.71 13.78
N ALA A 84 -3.48 -9.42 14.87
CA ALA A 84 -2.74 -8.82 15.99
C ALA A 84 -1.36 -8.36 15.53
N LEU A 85 -0.64 -9.19 14.79
CA LEU A 85 0.67 -8.85 14.25
C LEU A 85 0.59 -7.73 13.21
N TYR A 86 -0.42 -7.76 12.35
CA TYR A 86 -0.72 -6.71 11.38
C TYR A 86 -0.86 -5.34 12.08
N ASN A 87 -1.64 -5.27 13.15
CA ASN A 87 -1.84 -4.03 13.89
C ASN A 87 -0.60 -3.62 14.69
N GLN A 88 0.30 -4.55 14.98
CA GLN A 88 1.59 -4.26 15.64
C GLN A 88 2.60 -3.66 14.65
N ILE A 89 2.65 -4.17 13.42
CA ILE A 89 3.62 -3.73 12.39
C ILE A 89 3.16 -2.42 11.75
N TYR A 90 1.87 -2.25 11.50
CA TYR A 90 1.30 -1.12 10.75
C TYR A 90 1.80 0.25 11.22
N PRO A 91 1.88 0.56 12.53
CA PRO A 91 2.35 1.86 13.01
C PRO A 91 3.81 2.16 12.68
N GLU A 92 4.62 1.15 12.37
CA GLU A 92 6.02 1.37 11.98
C GLU A 92 6.14 2.04 10.61
N TYR A 93 5.11 1.92 9.76
CA TYR A 93 5.09 2.47 8.40
C TYR A 93 4.17 3.69 8.26
N PHE A 94 3.08 3.73 9.00
CA PHE A 94 2.09 4.81 8.92
C PHE A 94 2.03 5.56 10.24
N SER A 95 2.77 6.67 10.30
CA SER A 95 2.85 7.51 11.50
C SER A 95 1.58 8.35 11.71
N GLU A 96 1.41 8.88 12.91
CA GLU A 96 0.28 9.74 13.23
C GLU A 96 0.39 11.12 12.57
N PRO A 97 -0.75 11.72 12.22
CA PRO A 97 -2.09 11.11 12.24
C PRO A 97 -2.17 10.00 11.19
N ARG A 98 -2.74 8.85 11.56
CA ARG A 98 -2.80 7.68 10.69
C ARG A 98 -3.73 7.93 9.50
N PRO A 99 -3.51 7.30 8.34
CA PRO A 99 -4.51 7.33 7.27
C PRO A 99 -5.80 6.65 7.71
N SER A 100 -6.91 7.01 7.07
CA SER A 100 -8.13 6.21 7.23
C SER A 100 -7.88 4.82 6.67
N ARG A 101 -8.54 3.79 7.24
CA ARG A 101 -8.19 2.40 6.90
C ARG A 101 -9.42 1.50 6.93
N SER A 102 -9.47 0.55 6.00
CA SER A 102 -10.32 -0.63 6.07
C SER A 102 -9.45 -1.87 6.00
N THR A 103 -9.83 -2.91 6.73
CA THR A 103 -9.15 -4.20 6.71
C THR A 103 -10.14 -5.29 6.31
N ILE A 104 -9.80 -6.08 5.29
CA ILE A 104 -10.65 -7.13 4.75
C ILE A 104 -9.92 -8.47 4.95
N VAL A 105 -10.61 -9.45 5.53
CA VAL A 105 -10.02 -10.73 5.89
C VAL A 105 -10.61 -11.84 5.01
N GLY A 106 -9.75 -12.78 4.58
CA GLY A 106 -10.17 -14.03 3.98
C GLY A 106 -10.44 -14.03 2.48
N VAL A 107 -10.05 -12.97 1.74
CA VAL A 107 -10.33 -12.85 0.30
C VAL A 107 -9.13 -13.10 -0.60
N LEU A 108 -7.93 -13.33 -0.04
CA LEU A 108 -6.68 -13.43 -0.82
C LEU A 108 -6.42 -14.81 -1.43
N GLY A 109 -7.20 -15.82 -1.09
CA GLY A 109 -6.91 -17.20 -1.51
C GLY A 109 -5.76 -17.80 -0.70
N THR A 110 -4.89 -18.59 -1.35
CA THR A 110 -3.88 -19.41 -0.65
C THR A 110 -2.43 -19.00 -0.92
N LYS A 111 -2.17 -18.10 -1.88
CA LYS A 111 -0.80 -17.76 -2.30
C LYS A 111 -0.22 -16.56 -1.59
N LEU A 112 -1.06 -15.68 -1.10
CA LEU A 112 -0.64 -14.41 -0.48
C LEU A 112 -1.22 -14.33 0.92
N LYS A 113 -0.42 -13.84 1.85
CA LYS A 113 -0.84 -13.62 3.24
C LYS A 113 -1.31 -12.21 3.48
N PHE A 114 -0.84 -11.25 2.65
CA PHE A 114 -1.12 -9.84 2.82
C PHE A 114 -1.10 -9.11 1.47
N GLU A 115 -1.93 -8.08 1.35
CA GLU A 115 -1.93 -7.13 0.24
C GLU A 115 -2.47 -5.80 0.75
N LEU A 116 -2.10 -4.70 0.11
CA LEU A 116 -2.72 -3.41 0.38
C LEU A 116 -2.75 -2.54 -0.87
N ASP A 117 -3.71 -1.64 -0.93
CA ASP A 117 -3.75 -0.53 -1.87
C ASP A 117 -3.96 0.78 -1.12
N CYS A 118 -3.76 1.90 -1.78
CA CYS A 118 -3.91 3.18 -1.11
C CYS A 118 -4.31 4.31 -2.05
N VAL A 119 -4.79 5.38 -1.42
CA VAL A 119 -4.95 6.70 -2.05
C VAL A 119 -4.05 7.68 -1.31
N ALA A 120 -3.30 8.47 -2.06
CA ALA A 120 -2.42 9.50 -1.51
C ALA A 120 -2.82 10.88 -2.01
N TYR A 121 -2.54 11.91 -1.19
CA TYR A 121 -2.80 13.30 -1.54
C TYR A 121 -1.46 13.99 -1.85
N ALA A 122 -1.35 14.56 -3.06
CA ALA A 122 -0.06 15.07 -3.53
C ALA A 122 0.32 16.44 -2.96
N LYS A 123 -0.63 17.17 -2.38
CA LYS A 123 -0.41 18.58 -1.98
C LYS A 123 0.04 18.75 -0.53
N ALA A 124 -0.15 17.76 0.32
CA ALA A 124 0.23 17.84 1.72
C ALA A 124 0.40 16.45 2.32
N THR A 125 1.21 16.34 3.36
CA THR A 125 1.29 15.13 4.19
C THR A 125 0.20 15.15 5.25
N ARG A 126 -0.07 13.99 5.86
CA ARG A 126 -1.07 13.87 6.93
C ARG A 126 -0.74 14.74 8.13
N GLN A 127 0.56 14.99 8.39
CA GLN A 127 1.03 15.81 9.50
C GLN A 127 0.63 17.29 9.33
N GLU A 128 0.36 17.72 8.10
CA GLU A 128 -0.08 19.08 7.77
C GLU A 128 -1.60 19.23 7.84
N ALA A 129 -2.35 18.16 8.13
CA ALA A 129 -3.81 18.18 8.11
C ALA A 129 -4.38 19.05 9.24
N GLU A 130 -5.45 19.76 8.95
CA GLU A 130 -6.25 20.44 9.96
C GLU A 130 -7.13 19.42 10.69
N ARG A 131 -7.34 19.61 11.99
CA ARG A 131 -8.24 18.76 12.77
C ARG A 131 -9.62 19.37 12.83
N ILE A 132 -10.63 18.53 12.61
CA ILE A 132 -12.05 18.89 12.67
C ILE A 132 -12.70 18.01 13.74
N GLY A 133 -13.37 18.63 14.71
CA GLY A 133 -14.09 17.91 15.76
C GLY A 133 -13.36 17.65 17.07
#